data_6af9bbfdca27eb6a83720264e9f2f5ff
#
_entry.id   6af9bbfdca27eb6a83720264e9f2f5ff
#
_cell.length_a   1.000
_cell.length_b   1.000
_cell.length_c   1.000
_cell.angle_alpha   90.00
_cell.angle_beta   90.00
_cell.angle_gamma   90.00
#
_symmetry.space_group_name_H-M   'P 1'
#
loop_
_entity.id
_entity.type
_entity.pdbx_description
1 polymer ?
#
loop_
_entity_poly.entity_id
_entity_poly.type
_entity_poly.pdbx_seq_one_letter_code
_entity_poly.pdbx_strand_id
1 'polypeptide(L)'
;MSFKALFDFEEALAEYTGAPYVVVTDGCTHALELCFRYDHIRHTKFTAHTYLSVPMLMHHLNISYELTDEPWKGEYPFHGTRIWDSARKLDHHMYRTGQLQCLSFGWSKPMQLGKVGAILLDDKQAYKTLSKLRSDGRDLRIIPWDAETRFEVGYHYCPTLELCERGLALLPTIAPQTQLSTYPDCRKITIL
;
A
#
# COMPACT_ATOMS: atom_id res chain seq x y z
N MET A 1 7.23 -24.30 2.09
CA MET A 1 7.82 -22.92 1.89
C MET A 1 7.38 -22.09 3.08
N SER A 2 8.26 -21.34 3.72
CA SER A 2 7.92 -20.47 4.87
C SER A 2 7.81 -19.02 4.40
N PHE A 3 6.78 -18.32 4.83
CA PHE A 3 6.61 -16.87 4.57
C PHE A 3 7.19 -16.00 5.69
N LYS A 4 8.14 -16.55 6.47
CA LYS A 4 8.73 -15.87 7.64
C LYS A 4 9.27 -14.47 7.29
N ALA A 5 10.05 -14.34 6.23
CA ALA A 5 10.62 -13.05 5.81
C ALA A 5 9.56 -11.97 5.53
N LEU A 6 8.40 -12.37 4.99
CA LEU A 6 7.29 -11.46 4.77
C LEU A 6 6.72 -10.95 6.10
N PHE A 7 6.45 -11.85 7.05
CA PHE A 7 5.88 -11.49 8.35
C PHE A 7 6.87 -10.69 9.20
N ASP A 8 8.15 -11.06 9.19
CA ASP A 8 9.20 -10.30 9.88
C ASP A 8 9.31 -8.88 9.32
N PHE A 9 9.16 -8.70 8.00
CA PHE A 9 9.19 -7.38 7.38
C PHE A 9 7.93 -6.55 7.71
N GLU A 10 6.75 -7.17 7.76
CA GLU A 10 5.52 -6.53 8.23
C GLU A 10 5.65 -6.06 9.69
N GLU A 11 6.23 -6.89 10.56
CA GLU A 11 6.46 -6.55 11.97
C GLU A 11 7.47 -5.41 12.13
N ALA A 12 8.60 -5.46 11.42
CA ALA A 12 9.60 -4.40 11.43
C ALA A 12 9.05 -3.05 10.92
N LEU A 13 8.23 -3.06 9.86
CA LEU A 13 7.55 -1.86 9.38
C LEU A 13 6.52 -1.35 10.39
N ALA A 14 5.80 -2.23 11.07
CA ALA A 14 4.83 -1.88 12.11
C ALA A 14 5.55 -1.14 13.26
N GLU A 15 6.66 -1.68 13.74
CA GLU A 15 7.49 -1.06 14.78
C GLU A 15 8.03 0.30 14.33
N TYR A 16 8.60 0.38 13.11
CA TYR A 16 9.18 1.61 12.58
C TYR A 16 8.14 2.72 12.42
N THR A 17 6.99 2.41 11.85
CA THR A 17 5.95 3.40 11.51
C THR A 17 4.97 3.68 12.66
N GLY A 18 4.95 2.84 13.70
CA GLY A 18 3.99 2.91 14.80
C GLY A 18 2.60 2.39 14.42
N ALA A 19 2.44 1.71 13.30
CA ALA A 19 1.18 1.10 12.89
C ALA A 19 0.95 -0.22 13.66
N PRO A 20 -0.26 -0.47 14.22
CA PRO A 20 -0.57 -1.74 14.87
C PRO A 20 -0.46 -2.96 13.95
N TYR A 21 -0.75 -2.78 12.66
CA TYR A 21 -0.66 -3.82 11.63
C TYR A 21 -0.10 -3.27 10.33
N VAL A 22 0.58 -4.14 9.57
CA VAL A 22 1.07 -3.85 8.22
C VAL A 22 0.74 -5.00 7.30
N VAL A 23 0.33 -4.69 6.08
CA VAL A 23 0.18 -5.65 4.97
C VAL A 23 1.11 -5.24 3.86
N VAL A 24 2.20 -5.97 3.66
CA VAL A 24 3.16 -5.72 2.56
C VAL A 24 2.61 -6.29 1.27
N THR A 25 2.71 -5.55 0.18
CA THR A 25 2.26 -5.90 -1.18
C THR A 25 3.41 -5.77 -2.18
N ASP A 26 3.23 -6.26 -3.39
CA ASP A 26 4.21 -6.11 -4.48
C ASP A 26 4.27 -4.69 -5.08
N GLY A 27 3.42 -3.76 -4.62
CA GLY A 27 3.45 -2.37 -5.05
C GLY A 27 2.39 -1.50 -4.39
N CYS A 28 2.67 -0.20 -4.27
CA CYS A 28 1.73 0.77 -3.68
C CYS A 28 0.39 0.84 -4.45
N THR A 29 0.41 0.72 -5.77
CA THR A 29 -0.82 0.71 -6.58
C THR A 29 -1.73 -0.46 -6.17
N HIS A 30 -1.18 -1.64 -5.93
CA HIS A 30 -1.95 -2.78 -5.44
C HIS A 30 -2.37 -2.62 -3.97
N ALA A 31 -1.54 -1.97 -3.14
CA ALA A 31 -1.96 -1.59 -1.78
C ALA A 31 -3.19 -0.67 -1.81
N LEU A 32 -3.17 0.37 -2.66
CA LEU A 32 -4.32 1.26 -2.88
C LEU A 32 -5.53 0.49 -3.41
N GLU A 33 -5.35 -0.38 -4.40
CA GLU A 33 -6.42 -1.20 -4.95
C GLU A 33 -7.13 -2.02 -3.88
N LEU A 34 -6.36 -2.73 -3.06
CA LEU A 34 -6.92 -3.52 -1.96
C LEU A 34 -7.71 -2.66 -0.97
N CYS A 35 -7.21 -1.47 -0.63
CA CYS A 35 -7.91 -0.52 0.25
C CYS A 35 -9.22 -0.02 -0.36
N PHE A 36 -9.23 0.40 -1.64
CA PHE A 36 -10.43 0.84 -2.32
C PHE A 36 -11.49 -0.25 -2.44
N ARG A 37 -11.07 -1.49 -2.71
CA ARG A 37 -11.97 -2.66 -2.77
C ARG A 37 -12.54 -2.99 -1.40
N TYR A 38 -11.71 -2.98 -0.36
CA TYR A 38 -12.11 -3.30 1.00
C TYR A 38 -13.15 -2.31 1.55
N ASP A 39 -12.91 -1.02 1.36
CA ASP A 39 -13.84 0.05 1.80
C ASP A 39 -14.98 0.31 0.79
N HIS A 40 -15.08 -0.47 -0.30
CA HIS A 40 -16.12 -0.35 -1.33
C HIS A 40 -16.28 1.07 -1.91
N ILE A 41 -15.17 1.77 -2.11
CA ILE A 41 -15.16 3.16 -2.58
C ILE A 41 -15.76 3.23 -4.01
N ARG A 42 -16.62 4.22 -4.24
CA ARG A 42 -17.28 4.48 -5.54
C ARG A 42 -16.96 5.86 -6.09
N HIS A 43 -16.57 6.76 -5.22
CA HIS A 43 -16.21 8.13 -5.58
C HIS A 43 -15.15 8.67 -4.63
N THR A 44 -14.22 9.50 -5.14
CA THR A 44 -13.24 10.20 -4.32
C THR A 44 -12.73 11.46 -5.02
N LYS A 45 -11.94 12.27 -4.30
CA LYS A 45 -11.20 13.42 -4.85
C LYS A 45 -9.74 13.31 -4.40
N PHE A 46 -8.81 13.67 -5.27
CA PHE A 46 -7.39 13.65 -4.96
C PHE A 46 -6.61 14.64 -5.84
N THR A 47 -5.35 14.88 -5.50
CA THR A 47 -4.50 15.81 -6.22
C THR A 47 -4.27 15.39 -7.69
N ALA A 48 -4.30 16.36 -8.61
CA ALA A 48 -3.97 16.14 -10.02
C ALA A 48 -2.49 15.76 -10.22
N HIS A 49 -1.62 16.15 -9.29
CA HIS A 49 -0.18 15.88 -9.35
C HIS A 49 0.17 14.57 -8.65
N THR A 50 -0.26 13.45 -9.21
CA THR A 50 -0.03 12.10 -8.71
C THR A 50 0.65 11.20 -9.74
N TYR A 51 1.07 10.00 -9.31
CA TYR A 51 1.63 9.02 -10.23
C TYR A 51 0.55 8.43 -11.15
N LEU A 52 0.90 8.24 -12.41
CA LEU A 52 -0.03 7.81 -13.47
C LEU A 52 -0.88 6.57 -13.09
N SER A 53 -0.33 5.63 -12.32
CA SER A 53 -1.08 4.44 -11.93
C SER A 53 -2.31 4.73 -11.08
N VAL A 54 -2.39 5.90 -10.41
CA VAL A 54 -3.52 6.25 -9.56
C VAL A 54 -4.79 6.52 -10.38
N PRO A 55 -4.82 7.45 -11.37
CA PRO A 55 -6.00 7.59 -12.23
C PRO A 55 -6.29 6.32 -13.03
N MET A 56 -5.28 5.56 -13.47
CA MET A 56 -5.51 4.26 -14.13
C MET A 56 -6.23 3.27 -13.20
N LEU A 57 -5.86 3.25 -11.92
CA LEU A 57 -6.54 2.42 -10.93
C LEU A 57 -8.00 2.82 -10.74
N MET A 58 -8.32 4.12 -10.74
CA MET A 58 -9.71 4.59 -10.68
C MET A 58 -10.54 4.05 -11.85
N HIS A 59 -9.98 4.06 -13.07
CA HIS A 59 -10.63 3.48 -14.25
C HIS A 59 -10.81 1.96 -14.12
N HIS A 60 -9.78 1.24 -13.70
CA HIS A 60 -9.85 -0.21 -13.48
C HIS A 60 -10.93 -0.63 -12.47
N LEU A 61 -11.13 0.20 -11.44
CA LEU A 61 -12.10 -0.08 -10.38
C LEU A 61 -13.49 0.52 -10.64
N ASN A 62 -13.68 1.24 -11.75
CA ASN A 62 -14.88 2.01 -12.03
C ASN A 62 -15.24 2.98 -10.87
N ILE A 63 -14.22 3.63 -10.28
CA ILE A 63 -14.37 4.66 -9.27
C ILE A 63 -14.42 6.01 -9.98
N SER A 64 -15.50 6.77 -9.77
CA SER A 64 -15.57 8.16 -10.23
C SER A 64 -14.67 9.05 -9.38
N TYR A 65 -14.02 10.05 -9.98
CA TYR A 65 -13.11 10.91 -9.22
C TYR A 65 -13.08 12.34 -9.73
N GLU A 66 -12.67 13.25 -8.85
CA GLU A 66 -12.37 14.64 -9.17
C GLU A 66 -10.89 14.91 -8.84
N LEU A 67 -10.22 15.69 -9.70
CA LEU A 67 -8.83 16.10 -9.48
C LEU A 67 -8.78 17.50 -8.87
N THR A 68 -7.99 17.67 -7.81
CA THR A 68 -7.80 18.94 -7.11
C THR A 68 -6.41 19.53 -7.41
N ASP A 69 -6.23 20.82 -7.15
CA ASP A 69 -4.94 21.51 -7.25
C ASP A 69 -4.18 21.56 -5.91
N GLU A 70 -4.57 20.74 -4.93
CA GLU A 70 -3.92 20.72 -3.62
C GLU A 70 -2.44 20.35 -3.72
N PRO A 71 -1.54 21.22 -3.26
CA PRO A 71 -0.13 20.89 -3.17
C PRO A 71 0.08 19.84 -2.06
N TRP A 72 1.02 18.93 -2.25
CA TRP A 72 1.31 17.92 -1.25
C TRP A 72 2.80 17.60 -1.14
N LYS A 73 3.18 17.08 0.02
CA LYS A 73 4.53 16.62 0.32
C LYS A 73 4.45 15.31 1.10
N GLY A 74 5.10 14.29 0.58
CA GLY A 74 5.18 12.96 1.18
C GLY A 74 3.94 12.11 1.02
N GLU A 75 2.77 12.67 1.25
CA GLU A 75 1.49 11.97 1.22
C GLU A 75 0.32 12.90 0.91
N TYR A 76 -0.79 12.33 0.45
CA TYR A 76 -2.06 13.04 0.24
C TYR A 76 -3.26 12.12 0.50
N PRO A 77 -4.43 12.68 0.90
CA PRO A 77 -5.65 11.91 1.12
C PRO A 77 -6.40 11.60 -0.17
N PHE A 78 -7.17 10.52 -0.15
CA PHE A 78 -8.32 10.36 -1.02
C PHE A 78 -9.56 10.87 -0.27
N HIS A 79 -10.00 12.10 -0.58
CA HIS A 79 -11.06 12.79 0.14
C HIS A 79 -12.36 11.97 0.17
N GLY A 80 -13.04 12.01 1.30
CA GLY A 80 -14.26 11.22 1.56
C GLY A 80 -13.98 9.77 1.94
N THR A 81 -12.69 9.40 2.11
CA THR A 81 -12.25 8.07 2.53
C THR A 81 -11.25 8.16 3.69
N ARG A 82 -10.86 7.02 4.25
CA ARG A 82 -9.73 6.91 5.20
C ARG A 82 -8.41 6.51 4.53
N ILE A 83 -8.38 6.48 3.19
CA ILE A 83 -7.23 6.00 2.40
C ILE A 83 -6.29 7.16 2.09
N TRP A 84 -4.98 6.93 2.26
CA TRP A 84 -3.91 7.88 1.98
C TRP A 84 -2.85 7.27 1.07
N ASP A 85 -2.42 8.01 0.06
CA ASP A 85 -1.20 7.69 -0.67
C ASP A 85 -0.02 8.34 0.04
N SER A 86 0.75 7.53 0.76
CA SER A 86 1.97 7.94 1.48
C SER A 86 3.24 7.49 0.73
N ALA A 87 3.17 7.40 -0.61
CA ALA A 87 4.24 6.83 -1.43
C ALA A 87 5.57 7.60 -1.41
N ARG A 88 5.60 8.82 -0.87
CA ARG A 88 6.80 9.66 -0.77
C ARG A 88 7.18 10.01 0.67
N LYS A 89 6.68 9.24 1.63
CA LYS A 89 6.97 9.40 3.04
C LYS A 89 7.33 8.05 3.67
N LEU A 90 8.40 8.05 4.45
CA LEU A 90 8.75 6.96 5.35
C LEU A 90 9.40 7.58 6.58
N ASP A 91 8.73 7.52 7.72
CA ASP A 91 9.14 8.19 8.94
C ASP A 91 8.79 7.37 10.17
N HIS A 92 9.52 7.59 11.28
CA HIS A 92 9.19 6.98 12.55
C HIS A 92 7.84 7.46 13.06
N HIS A 93 7.03 6.55 13.57
CA HIS A 93 5.72 6.84 14.16
C HIS A 93 4.79 7.70 13.27
N MET A 94 4.87 7.49 11.95
CA MET A 94 4.08 8.24 10.98
C MET A 94 2.63 7.80 10.88
N TYR A 95 2.29 6.65 11.44
CA TYR A 95 0.94 6.11 11.34
C TYR A 95 -0.07 7.01 12.08
N ARG A 96 -1.24 7.16 11.49
CA ARG A 96 -2.39 7.90 12.06
C ARG A 96 -3.58 6.97 12.24
N THR A 97 -4.08 6.91 13.48
CA THR A 97 -5.21 6.05 13.87
C THR A 97 -6.40 6.19 12.94
N GLY A 98 -6.98 5.06 12.57
CA GLY A 98 -8.18 4.95 11.72
C GLY A 98 -7.91 5.10 10.23
N GLN A 99 -6.66 5.28 9.79
CA GLN A 99 -6.30 5.45 8.39
C GLN A 99 -5.81 4.13 7.76
N LEU A 100 -5.93 4.07 6.43
CA LEU A 100 -5.26 3.10 5.56
C LEU A 100 -4.18 3.87 4.79
N GLN A 101 -2.93 3.87 5.29
CA GLN A 101 -1.83 4.59 4.68
C GLN A 101 -1.01 3.65 3.77
N CYS A 102 -0.98 3.95 2.47
CA CYS A 102 -0.30 3.12 1.48
C CYS A 102 1.11 3.65 1.17
N LEU A 103 2.12 2.84 1.46
CA LEU A 103 3.53 3.13 1.23
C LEU A 103 4.01 2.58 -0.11
N SER A 104 5.07 3.19 -0.65
CA SER A 104 5.79 2.72 -1.82
C SER A 104 7.28 2.59 -1.54
N PHE A 105 7.86 1.47 -1.99
CA PHE A 105 9.29 1.21 -1.93
C PHE A 105 9.89 1.03 -3.35
N GLY A 106 9.29 1.72 -4.35
CA GLY A 106 9.81 1.79 -5.72
C GLY A 106 11.20 2.45 -5.80
N TRP A 107 11.83 2.40 -6.98
CA TRP A 107 13.23 2.86 -7.18
C TRP A 107 13.52 4.31 -6.77
N SER A 108 12.52 5.21 -6.86
CA SER A 108 12.66 6.63 -6.51
C SER A 108 12.11 6.97 -5.12
N LYS A 109 11.82 5.96 -4.30
CA LYS A 109 11.17 6.12 -3.00
C LYS A 109 12.18 6.02 -1.85
N PRO A 110 11.79 6.38 -0.61
CA PRO A 110 12.71 6.33 0.54
C PRO A 110 13.46 5.02 0.70
N MET A 111 12.78 3.88 0.56
CA MET A 111 13.41 2.55 0.58
C MET A 111 13.36 1.94 -0.83
N GLN A 112 14.46 1.93 -1.54
CA GLN A 112 14.53 1.60 -2.97
C GLN A 112 14.56 0.08 -3.22
N LEU A 113 13.48 -0.61 -2.94
CA LEU A 113 13.34 -2.06 -3.16
C LEU A 113 12.95 -2.43 -4.60
N GLY A 114 12.46 -1.45 -5.38
CA GLY A 114 12.03 -1.66 -6.76
C GLY A 114 10.53 -1.82 -6.89
N LYS A 115 9.95 -2.94 -6.52
CA LYS A 115 8.52 -3.21 -6.66
C LYS A 115 7.94 -3.82 -5.37
N VAL A 116 7.77 -2.96 -4.35
CA VAL A 116 7.14 -3.30 -3.07
C VAL A 116 6.32 -2.12 -2.60
N GLY A 117 5.21 -2.40 -1.92
CA GLY A 117 4.38 -1.44 -1.21
C GLY A 117 3.93 -2.00 0.13
N ALA A 118 3.21 -1.20 0.91
CA ALA A 118 2.60 -1.67 2.16
C ALA A 118 1.36 -0.86 2.50
N ILE A 119 0.47 -1.43 3.31
CA ILE A 119 -0.69 -0.79 3.92
C ILE A 119 -0.43 -0.73 5.42
N LEU A 120 -0.46 0.45 6.01
CA LEU A 120 -0.44 0.66 7.45
C LEU A 120 -1.88 0.81 7.95
N LEU A 121 -2.24 0.12 9.04
CA LEU A 121 -3.61 0.13 9.56
C LEU A 121 -3.65 -0.27 11.04
N ASP A 122 -4.79 -0.01 11.70
CA ASP A 122 -5.04 -0.41 13.11
C ASP A 122 -6.25 -1.35 13.28
N ASP A 123 -7.08 -1.49 12.26
CA ASP A 123 -8.23 -2.39 12.26
C ASP A 123 -7.78 -3.84 12.04
N LYS A 124 -7.92 -4.66 13.08
CA LYS A 124 -7.56 -6.09 13.04
C LYS A 124 -8.36 -6.90 12.02
N GLN A 125 -9.63 -6.54 11.80
CA GLN A 125 -10.45 -7.25 10.82
C GLN A 125 -10.02 -6.88 9.40
N ALA A 126 -9.77 -5.60 9.14
CA ALA A 126 -9.21 -5.13 7.87
C ALA A 126 -7.85 -5.82 7.58
N TYR A 127 -6.96 -5.90 8.59
CA TYR A 127 -5.69 -6.59 8.47
C TYR A 127 -5.85 -8.06 8.01
N LYS A 128 -6.75 -8.81 8.66
CA LYS A 128 -7.00 -10.20 8.29
C LYS A 128 -7.51 -10.34 6.85
N THR A 129 -8.49 -9.50 6.48
CA THR A 129 -9.08 -9.53 5.14
C THR A 129 -8.07 -9.10 4.08
N LEU A 130 -7.39 -7.97 4.26
CA LEU A 130 -6.41 -7.44 3.30
C LEU A 130 -5.21 -8.40 3.12
N SER A 131 -4.75 -9.06 4.20
CA SER A 131 -3.70 -10.08 4.12
C SER A 131 -4.10 -11.27 3.26
N LYS A 132 -5.35 -11.74 3.38
CA LYS A 132 -5.89 -12.81 2.52
C LYS A 132 -6.07 -12.34 1.08
N LEU A 133 -6.69 -11.19 0.87
CA LEU A 133 -6.90 -10.62 -0.47
C LEU A 133 -5.60 -10.46 -1.24
N ARG A 134 -4.50 -10.02 -0.60
CA ARG A 134 -3.17 -9.94 -1.20
C ARG A 134 -2.64 -11.30 -1.68
N SER A 135 -3.08 -12.40 -1.08
CA SER A 135 -2.45 -13.72 -1.17
C SER A 135 -3.41 -14.79 -1.70
N ASP A 136 -4.04 -14.54 -2.85
CA ASP A 136 -4.98 -15.47 -3.50
C ASP A 136 -6.19 -15.85 -2.62
N GLY A 137 -6.57 -15.00 -1.67
CA GLY A 137 -7.68 -15.21 -0.74
C GLY A 137 -7.38 -16.16 0.41
N ARG A 138 -6.12 -16.55 0.63
CA ARG A 138 -5.71 -17.53 1.64
C ARG A 138 -4.90 -16.90 2.78
N ASP A 139 -4.87 -17.60 3.92
CA ASP A 139 -3.97 -17.25 5.03
C ASP A 139 -2.60 -17.94 4.83
N LEU A 140 -1.56 -17.15 4.60
CA LEU A 140 -0.18 -17.66 4.41
C LEU A 140 0.43 -18.31 5.66
N ARG A 141 -0.23 -18.23 6.82
CA ARG A 141 0.16 -18.95 8.04
C ARG A 141 -0.27 -20.41 8.03
N ILE A 142 -1.24 -20.76 7.18
CA ILE A 142 -1.72 -22.14 7.01
C ILE A 142 -0.85 -22.82 5.95
N ILE A 143 -0.04 -23.79 6.39
CA ILE A 143 0.88 -24.54 5.54
C ILE A 143 0.73 -26.04 5.85
N PRO A 144 0.52 -26.91 4.84
CA PRO A 144 0.36 -26.59 3.41
C PRO A 144 -0.94 -25.84 3.12
N TRP A 145 -1.00 -25.16 1.96
CA TRP A 145 -2.14 -24.29 1.62
C TRP A 145 -3.47 -25.05 1.47
N ASP A 146 -3.42 -26.31 1.09
CA ASP A 146 -4.58 -27.19 0.95
C ASP A 146 -5.14 -27.69 2.29
N ALA A 147 -4.49 -27.36 3.40
CA ALA A 147 -5.07 -27.49 4.73
C ALA A 147 -6.14 -26.41 5.02
N GLU A 148 -6.12 -25.29 4.28
CA GLU A 148 -7.20 -24.29 4.30
C GLU A 148 -8.32 -24.74 3.35
N THR A 149 -9.57 -24.74 3.82
CA THR A 149 -10.73 -25.21 3.04
C THR A 149 -11.67 -24.10 2.61
N ARG A 150 -11.40 -22.84 3.03
CA ARG A 150 -12.23 -21.67 2.74
C ARG A 150 -11.36 -20.54 2.24
N PHE A 151 -11.54 -20.17 0.99
CA PHE A 151 -10.82 -19.09 0.33
C PHE A 151 -11.78 -17.94 -0.01
N GLU A 152 -11.28 -16.73 0.06
CA GLU A 152 -11.92 -15.55 -0.52
C GLU A 152 -11.42 -15.36 -1.96
N VAL A 153 -12.14 -14.61 -2.79
CA VAL A 153 -11.59 -14.19 -4.08
C VAL A 153 -10.52 -13.16 -3.84
N GLY A 154 -9.26 -13.57 -4.01
CA GLY A 154 -8.09 -12.72 -3.75
C GLY A 154 -7.29 -12.40 -5.01
N TYR A 155 -6.13 -11.79 -4.80
CA TYR A 155 -5.22 -11.29 -5.82
C TYR A 155 -3.81 -11.84 -5.58
N HIS A 156 -3.02 -11.92 -6.64
CA HIS A 156 -1.64 -12.38 -6.56
C HIS A 156 -0.67 -11.19 -6.39
N TYR A 157 -0.82 -10.44 -5.28
CA TYR A 157 -0.09 -9.21 -4.97
C TYR A 157 0.94 -9.36 -3.85
N CYS A 158 1.32 -10.60 -3.56
CA CYS A 158 2.35 -10.89 -2.58
C CYS A 158 3.73 -10.52 -3.16
N PRO A 159 4.59 -9.81 -2.41
CA PRO A 159 5.96 -9.56 -2.85
C PRO A 159 6.78 -10.85 -2.82
N THR A 160 7.93 -10.86 -3.49
CA THR A 160 8.87 -11.97 -3.35
C THR A 160 9.55 -11.94 -1.99
N LEU A 161 9.94 -13.11 -1.47
CA LEU A 161 10.57 -13.22 -0.15
C LEU A 161 11.94 -12.52 -0.12
N GLU A 162 12.68 -12.54 -1.24
CA GLU A 162 13.98 -11.86 -1.37
C GLU A 162 13.82 -10.33 -1.20
N LEU A 163 12.73 -9.74 -1.70
CA LEU A 163 12.45 -8.32 -1.50
C LEU A 163 12.09 -8.01 -0.05
N CYS A 164 11.41 -8.93 0.64
CA CYS A 164 11.13 -8.80 2.07
C CYS A 164 12.42 -8.88 2.91
N GLU A 165 13.29 -9.83 2.63
CA GLU A 165 14.61 -9.97 3.28
C GLU A 165 15.47 -8.72 3.06
N ARG A 166 15.50 -8.20 1.82
CA ARG A 166 16.19 -6.95 1.51
C ARG A 166 15.58 -5.76 2.25
N GLY A 167 14.26 -5.71 2.37
CA GLY A 167 13.54 -4.68 3.13
C GLY A 167 13.94 -4.69 4.61
N LEU A 168 13.96 -5.87 5.23
CA LEU A 168 14.43 -6.08 6.60
C LEU A 168 15.86 -5.56 6.81
N ALA A 169 16.76 -5.88 5.89
CA ALA A 169 18.15 -5.46 5.99
C ALA A 169 18.34 -3.94 5.82
N LEU A 170 17.53 -3.31 4.98
CA LEU A 170 17.64 -1.87 4.67
C LEU A 170 16.91 -0.99 5.70
N LEU A 171 15.76 -1.41 6.22
CA LEU A 171 14.91 -0.57 7.07
C LEU A 171 15.64 0.11 8.24
N PRO A 172 16.52 -0.57 8.99
CA PRO A 172 17.27 0.06 10.09
C PRO A 172 18.26 1.15 9.63
N THR A 173 18.62 1.18 8.35
CA THR A 173 19.58 2.14 7.78
C THR A 173 18.90 3.34 7.14
N ILE A 174 17.58 3.33 6.99
CA ILE A 174 16.82 4.38 6.32
C ILE A 174 16.59 5.55 7.28
N ALA A 175 17.11 6.71 6.93
CA ALA A 175 16.77 7.94 7.61
C ALA A 175 15.29 8.33 7.27
N PRO A 176 14.56 8.91 8.24
CA PRO A 176 13.23 9.45 7.99
C PRO A 176 13.21 10.40 6.79
N GLN A 177 12.27 10.21 5.87
CA GLN A 177 12.21 10.97 4.63
C GLN A 177 10.79 11.35 4.26
N THR A 178 10.64 12.60 3.84
CA THR A 178 9.43 13.15 3.23
C THR A 178 9.82 13.89 1.96
N GLN A 179 9.52 13.31 0.82
CA GLN A 179 9.92 13.82 -0.49
C GLN A 179 8.84 14.72 -1.10
N LEU A 180 9.26 15.75 -1.85
CA LEU A 180 8.34 16.53 -2.67
C LEU A 180 7.80 15.73 -3.86
N SER A 181 6.57 16.03 -4.26
CA SER A 181 6.03 15.53 -5.53
C SER A 181 6.59 16.32 -6.70
N THR A 182 6.94 15.59 -7.76
CA THR A 182 7.37 16.15 -9.05
C THR A 182 6.53 15.58 -10.18
N TYR A 183 5.36 15.01 -9.86
CA TYR A 183 4.51 14.41 -10.87
C TYR A 183 3.83 15.45 -11.74
N PRO A 184 3.67 15.19 -13.05
CA PRO A 184 2.91 16.06 -13.94
C PRO A 184 1.42 16.09 -13.54
N ASP A 185 0.72 17.08 -14.05
CA ASP A 185 -0.73 17.18 -13.91
C ASP A 185 -1.43 16.10 -14.76
N CYS A 186 -2.10 15.17 -14.10
CA CYS A 186 -2.79 14.05 -14.74
C CYS A 186 -4.00 14.48 -15.60
N ARG A 187 -4.52 15.70 -15.47
CA ARG A 187 -5.57 16.25 -16.35
C ARG A 187 -5.08 16.45 -17.80
N LYS A 188 -3.75 16.50 -17.99
CA LYS A 188 -3.11 16.64 -19.32
C LYS A 188 -2.89 15.29 -20.02
N ILE A 189 -3.28 14.18 -19.38
CA ILE A 189 -3.10 12.83 -19.91
C ILE A 189 -4.42 12.38 -20.51
N THR A 190 -4.40 11.93 -21.75
CA THR A 190 -5.55 11.30 -22.40
C THR A 190 -5.52 9.81 -22.10
N ILE A 191 -6.57 9.29 -21.47
CA ILE A 191 -6.78 7.86 -21.26
C ILE A 191 -7.69 7.37 -22.38
N LEU A 192 -7.22 6.40 -23.18
CA LEU A 192 -7.90 5.83 -24.34
C LEU A 192 -8.75 4.63 -23.95
#